data_01e75e2a0a2fea81a84541dc94bb7cd7
#
_entry.id   01e75e2a0a2fea81a84541dc94bb7cd7
#
_cell.length_a   1.000
_cell.length_b   1.000
_cell.length_c   1.000
_cell.angle_alpha   90.00
_cell.angle_beta   90.00
_cell.angle_gamma   90.00
#
_symmetry.space_group_name_H-M   'P 1'
#
loop_
_entity.id
_entity.type
_entity.pdbx_description
1 polymer ?
#
loop_
_entity_poly.entity_id
_entity_poly.type
_entity_poly.pdbx_seq_one_letter_code
_entity_poly.pdbx_strand_id
1 'polypeptide(L)'
;MLRYEHGGDVYGTADAALDFSVNVNPLGMPDGVKHALISHAAEYARYPDPKCRVLCAALADRHGLMPEQVLCGNGAADLIFRIAACFRPKRALVPAPAFSEYERAVTAFGGI
;
A
#
# COMPACT_ATOMS: atom_id res chain seq x y z
N MET A 1 -10.04 -0.10 23.81
CA MET A 1 -8.89 -0.39 22.94
C MET A 1 -9.47 -0.77 21.58
N LEU A 2 -9.34 0.11 20.58
CA LEU A 2 -9.82 -0.18 19.23
C LEU A 2 -8.99 -1.34 18.67
N ARG A 3 -9.63 -2.43 18.34
CA ARG A 3 -8.98 -3.56 17.67
C ARG A 3 -8.99 -3.28 16.18
N TYR A 4 -7.85 -2.88 15.65
CA TYR A 4 -7.66 -2.76 14.21
C TYR A 4 -7.34 -4.14 13.66
N GLU A 5 -8.32 -4.79 13.07
CA GLU A 5 -8.14 -6.09 12.43
C GLU A 5 -7.92 -5.89 10.93
N HIS A 6 -6.82 -6.45 10.42
CA HIS A 6 -6.56 -6.53 8.99
C HIS A 6 -7.13 -7.83 8.45
N GLY A 7 -7.61 -7.80 7.22
CA GLY A 7 -7.92 -9.01 6.47
C GLY A 7 -6.66 -9.84 6.18
N GLY A 8 -6.83 -11.09 5.74
CA GLY A 8 -5.73 -11.98 5.34
C GLY A 8 -5.08 -12.74 6.47
N ASP A 9 -5.60 -12.67 7.70
CA ASP A 9 -5.14 -13.54 8.79
C ASP A 9 -5.78 -14.95 8.65
N VAL A 10 -5.15 -15.78 7.85
CA VAL A 10 -5.55 -17.16 7.60
C VAL A 10 -4.76 -18.18 8.42
N TYR A 11 -3.81 -17.73 9.24
CA TYR A 11 -2.85 -18.60 9.92
C TYR A 11 -3.42 -19.43 11.07
N GLY A 12 -4.65 -19.16 11.49
CA GLY A 12 -5.36 -19.91 12.54
C GLY A 12 -6.61 -20.64 12.04
N THR A 13 -6.90 -20.61 10.73
CA THR A 13 -8.10 -21.22 10.15
C THR A 13 -7.80 -22.56 9.51
N ALA A 14 -8.83 -23.44 9.48
CA ALA A 14 -8.72 -24.74 8.81
C ALA A 14 -8.53 -24.56 7.29
N ASP A 15 -7.84 -25.50 6.66
CA ASP A 15 -7.36 -25.49 5.25
C ASP A 15 -8.42 -25.26 4.15
N ALA A 16 -9.68 -25.06 4.48
CA ALA A 16 -10.78 -24.94 3.51
C ALA A 16 -11.50 -23.58 3.56
N ALA A 17 -10.98 -22.60 4.25
CA ALA A 17 -11.63 -21.29 4.33
C ALA A 17 -11.41 -20.49 3.05
N LEU A 18 -12.50 -20.03 2.42
CA LEU A 18 -12.44 -19.03 1.36
C LEU A 18 -12.20 -17.67 2.00
N ASP A 19 -11.07 -17.04 1.68
CA ASP A 19 -10.74 -15.72 2.20
C ASP A 19 -11.29 -14.60 1.30
N PHE A 20 -12.30 -13.91 1.79
CA PHE A 20 -12.89 -12.71 1.16
C PHE A 20 -12.47 -11.42 1.85
N SER A 21 -11.54 -11.48 2.80
CA SER A 21 -11.13 -10.32 3.59
C SER A 21 -10.05 -9.47 2.93
N VAL A 22 -9.41 -9.97 1.87
CA VAL A 22 -8.37 -9.27 1.11
C VAL A 22 -8.58 -9.37 -0.39
N ASN A 23 -8.16 -8.33 -1.12
CA ASN A 23 -8.17 -8.31 -2.57
C ASN A 23 -6.88 -8.93 -3.11
N VAL A 24 -6.88 -10.23 -3.32
CA VAL A 24 -5.76 -10.96 -3.93
C VAL A 24 -6.13 -11.35 -5.36
N ASN A 25 -5.18 -11.26 -6.29
CA ASN A 25 -5.40 -11.76 -7.64
C ASN A 25 -5.58 -13.29 -7.61
N PRO A 26 -6.77 -13.82 -7.93
CA PRO A 26 -7.03 -15.28 -7.88
C PRO A 26 -6.21 -16.07 -8.89
N LEU A 27 -5.67 -15.41 -9.93
CA LEU A 27 -4.78 -16.02 -10.92
C LEU A 27 -3.31 -16.04 -10.44
N GLY A 28 -3.02 -15.53 -9.24
CA GLY A 28 -1.67 -15.44 -8.70
C GLY A 28 -0.83 -14.31 -9.29
N MET A 29 0.48 -14.46 -9.15
CA MET A 29 1.44 -13.47 -9.67
C MET A 29 1.56 -13.59 -11.19
N PRO A 30 1.40 -12.49 -11.96
CA PRO A 30 1.62 -12.51 -13.41
C PRO A 30 3.04 -12.95 -13.76
N ASP A 31 3.20 -13.76 -14.83
CA ASP A 31 4.50 -14.30 -15.22
C ASP A 31 5.54 -13.21 -15.52
N GLY A 32 5.13 -12.08 -16.10
CA GLY A 32 6.02 -10.94 -16.35
C GLY A 32 6.59 -10.35 -15.06
N VAL A 33 5.80 -10.29 -13.98
CA VAL A 33 6.26 -9.83 -12.67
C VAL A 33 7.25 -10.82 -12.07
N LYS A 34 6.93 -12.12 -12.11
CA LYS A 34 7.80 -13.19 -11.63
C LYS A 34 9.15 -13.19 -12.37
N HIS A 35 9.12 -13.04 -13.68
CA HIS A 35 10.33 -12.95 -14.51
C HIS A 35 11.19 -11.72 -14.14
N ALA A 36 10.56 -10.55 -13.99
CA ALA A 36 11.24 -9.33 -13.58
C ALA A 36 11.92 -9.48 -12.22
N LEU A 37 11.23 -10.05 -11.22
CA LEU A 37 11.80 -10.30 -9.89
C LEU A 37 13.05 -11.20 -9.96
N ILE A 38 12.98 -12.29 -10.72
CA ILE A 38 14.10 -13.24 -10.85
C ILE A 38 15.28 -12.59 -11.61
N SER A 39 15.00 -11.90 -12.71
CA SER A 39 16.04 -11.31 -13.57
C SER A 39 16.82 -10.20 -12.88
N HIS A 40 16.18 -9.47 -11.96
CA HIS A 40 16.78 -8.35 -11.24
C HIS A 40 17.18 -8.70 -9.80
N ALA A 41 17.16 -9.99 -9.43
CA ALA A 41 17.44 -10.42 -8.05
C ALA A 41 18.78 -9.90 -7.50
N ALA A 42 19.83 -9.83 -8.33
CA ALA A 42 21.13 -9.30 -7.94
C ALA A 42 21.11 -7.79 -7.60
N GLU A 43 20.15 -7.05 -8.12
CA GLU A 43 20.03 -5.61 -7.87
C GLU A 43 19.45 -5.32 -6.48
N TYR A 44 18.72 -6.27 -5.88
CA TYR A 44 18.16 -6.13 -4.52
C TYR A 44 19.23 -6.10 -3.42
N ALA A 45 20.47 -6.48 -3.73
CA ALA A 45 21.61 -6.30 -2.82
C ALA A 45 22.05 -4.83 -2.68
N ARG A 46 21.57 -3.94 -3.56
CA ARG A 46 21.91 -2.52 -3.52
C ARG A 46 20.95 -1.77 -2.62
N TYR A 47 21.43 -0.68 -2.03
CA TYR A 47 20.56 0.24 -1.31
C TYR A 47 19.56 0.87 -2.30
N PRO A 48 18.24 0.84 -2.01
CA PRO A 48 17.24 1.36 -2.94
C PRO A 48 17.33 2.89 -3.10
N ASP A 49 16.87 3.40 -4.25
CA ASP A 49 16.72 4.84 -4.44
C ASP A 49 15.58 5.39 -3.55
N PRO A 50 15.89 6.20 -2.52
CA PRO A 50 14.89 6.70 -1.59
C PRO A 50 13.86 7.65 -2.23
N LYS A 51 14.13 8.13 -3.43
CA LYS A 51 13.24 9.00 -4.21
C LYS A 51 12.45 8.23 -5.28
N CYS A 52 12.69 6.95 -5.47
CA CYS A 52 12.03 6.10 -6.48
C CYS A 52 12.00 6.74 -7.88
N ARG A 53 13.09 7.42 -8.30
CA ARG A 53 13.12 8.28 -9.50
C ARG A 53 12.70 7.54 -10.76
N VAL A 54 13.23 6.34 -10.97
CA VAL A 54 12.92 5.51 -12.15
C VAL A 54 11.45 5.11 -12.18
N LEU A 55 10.92 4.70 -11.02
CA LEU A 55 9.52 4.30 -10.89
C LEU A 55 8.58 5.51 -11.06
N CYS A 56 8.90 6.65 -10.44
CA CYS A 56 8.12 7.88 -10.60
C CYS A 56 8.08 8.33 -12.07
N ALA A 57 9.20 8.29 -12.78
CA ALA A 57 9.25 8.65 -14.18
C ALA A 57 8.40 7.71 -15.06
N ALA A 58 8.50 6.39 -14.85
CA ALA A 58 7.72 5.40 -15.60
C ALA A 58 6.20 5.53 -15.35
N LEU A 59 5.80 5.78 -14.10
CA LEU A 59 4.40 6.02 -13.74
C LEU A 59 3.89 7.34 -14.32
N ALA A 60 4.68 8.40 -14.26
CA ALA A 60 4.35 9.70 -14.82
C ALA A 60 4.12 9.60 -16.32
N ASP A 61 5.03 8.98 -17.07
CA ASP A 61 4.89 8.75 -18.50
C ASP A 61 3.60 7.99 -18.84
N ARG A 62 3.34 6.89 -18.11
CA ARG A 62 2.12 6.07 -18.31
C ARG A 62 0.82 6.86 -18.08
N HIS A 63 0.81 7.83 -17.16
CA HIS A 63 -0.37 8.58 -16.76
C HIS A 63 -0.44 9.99 -17.34
N GLY A 64 0.51 10.41 -18.18
CA GLY A 64 0.58 11.75 -18.74
C GLY A 64 0.83 12.83 -17.67
N LEU A 65 1.62 12.51 -16.65
CA LEU A 65 1.97 13.38 -15.52
C LEU A 65 3.45 13.77 -15.60
N MET A 66 3.83 14.73 -14.76
CA MET A 66 5.25 15.01 -14.48
C MET A 66 5.75 14.13 -13.34
N PRO A 67 7.01 13.70 -13.31
CA PRO A 67 7.56 12.86 -12.22
C PRO A 67 7.34 13.45 -10.82
N GLU A 68 7.35 14.77 -10.69
CA GLU A 68 7.13 15.49 -9.44
C GLU A 68 5.70 15.40 -8.90
N GLN A 69 4.76 14.96 -9.75
CA GLN A 69 3.36 14.73 -9.38
C GLN A 69 3.11 13.29 -8.90
N VAL A 70 4.14 12.46 -8.90
CA VAL A 70 4.06 11.05 -8.49
C VAL A 70 4.80 10.84 -7.19
N LEU A 71 4.09 10.31 -6.19
CA LEU A 71 4.65 9.88 -4.92
C LEU A 71 4.53 8.37 -4.77
N CYS A 72 5.66 7.70 -4.63
CA CYS A 72 5.70 6.27 -4.30
C CYS A 72 5.83 6.07 -2.79
N GLY A 73 5.19 5.02 -2.29
CA GLY A 73 5.23 4.61 -0.90
C GLY A 73 5.27 3.10 -0.74
N ASN A 74 5.53 2.65 0.47
CA ASN A 74 5.59 1.23 0.80
C ASN A 74 4.18 0.68 1.05
N GLY A 75 3.40 0.58 -0.03
CA GLY A 75 1.99 0.23 0.00
C GLY A 75 1.08 1.41 0.31
N ALA A 76 -0.24 1.17 0.20
CA ALA A 76 -1.27 2.20 0.42
C ALA A 76 -1.26 2.75 1.85
N ALA A 77 -0.98 1.90 2.84
CA ALA A 77 -0.94 2.33 4.25
C ALA A 77 0.12 3.41 4.49
N ASP A 78 1.34 3.27 3.96
CA ASP A 78 2.39 4.29 4.07
C ASP A 78 1.93 5.64 3.48
N LEU A 79 1.29 5.62 2.32
CA LEU A 79 0.78 6.84 1.69
C LEU A 79 -0.36 7.48 2.48
N ILE A 80 -1.28 6.69 3.04
CA ILE A 80 -2.37 7.16 3.91
C ILE A 80 -1.80 7.87 5.14
N PHE A 81 -0.81 7.27 5.81
CA PHE A 81 -0.15 7.88 6.96
C PHE A 81 0.61 9.16 6.60
N ARG A 82 1.29 9.20 5.46
CA ARG A 82 1.97 10.42 4.97
C ARG A 82 0.98 11.55 4.68
N ILE A 83 -0.16 11.25 4.09
CA ILE A 83 -1.24 12.22 3.86
C ILE A 83 -1.74 12.76 5.19
N ALA A 84 -2.08 11.88 6.14
CA ALA A 84 -2.55 12.28 7.46
C ALA A 84 -1.50 13.12 8.22
N ALA A 85 -0.21 12.76 8.13
CA ALA A 85 0.88 13.51 8.73
C ALA A 85 1.05 14.91 8.12
N CYS A 86 0.86 15.02 6.81
CA CYS A 86 1.01 16.27 6.07
C CYS A 86 -0.15 17.25 6.39
N PHE A 87 -1.37 16.78 6.28
CA PHE A 87 -2.56 17.63 6.43
C PHE A 87 -3.02 17.80 7.88
N ARG A 88 -2.71 16.84 8.76
CA ARG A 88 -3.11 16.80 10.18
C ARG A 88 -4.58 17.20 10.38
N PRO A 89 -5.51 16.49 9.74
CA PRO A 89 -6.92 16.84 9.82
C PRO A 89 -7.41 16.70 11.25
N LYS A 90 -8.12 17.72 11.76
CA LYS A 90 -8.76 17.63 13.09
C LYS A 90 -9.99 16.73 13.08
N ARG A 91 -10.65 16.63 11.94
CA ARG A 91 -11.83 15.78 11.71
C ARG A 91 -11.73 15.16 10.32
N ALA A 92 -12.06 13.88 10.22
CA ALA A 92 -12.17 13.17 8.97
C ALA A 92 -13.47 12.38 8.89
N LEU A 93 -14.06 12.32 7.71
CA LEU A 93 -15.21 11.47 7.43
C LEU A 93 -14.70 10.20 6.73
N VAL A 94 -14.87 9.07 7.39
CA VAL A 94 -14.53 7.75 6.84
C VAL A 94 -15.82 6.96 6.68
N PRO A 95 -16.29 6.71 5.44
CA PRO A 95 -17.51 5.91 5.22
C PRO A 95 -17.25 4.45 5.61
N ALA A 96 -18.18 3.84 6.33
CA ALA A 96 -18.08 2.43 6.71
C ALA A 96 -18.92 1.55 5.77
N PRO A 97 -18.46 0.31 5.47
CA PRO A 97 -17.19 -0.27 5.87
C PRO A 97 -16.01 0.28 5.06
N ALA A 98 -14.85 0.48 5.70
CA ALA A 98 -13.64 0.98 5.06
C ALA A 98 -12.38 0.29 5.61
N PHE A 99 -11.27 0.50 4.90
CA PHE A 99 -9.97 0.02 5.34
C PHE A 99 -9.55 0.70 6.66
N SER A 100 -9.22 -0.09 7.66
CA SER A 100 -8.95 0.37 9.04
C SER A 100 -7.81 1.41 9.14
N GLU A 101 -6.90 1.43 8.18
CA GLU A 101 -5.76 2.36 8.19
C GLU A 101 -6.17 3.82 7.99
N TYR A 102 -7.34 4.12 7.42
CA TYR A 102 -7.81 5.51 7.30
C TYR A 102 -8.06 6.12 8.69
N GLU A 103 -8.87 5.47 9.52
CA GLU A 103 -9.15 5.92 10.89
C GLU A 103 -7.88 5.94 11.73
N ARG A 104 -7.07 4.87 11.62
CA ARG A 104 -5.82 4.73 12.34
C ARG A 104 -4.84 5.87 12.04
N ALA A 105 -4.67 6.22 10.77
CA ALA A 105 -3.79 7.32 10.37
C ALA A 105 -4.29 8.66 10.90
N VAL A 106 -5.59 8.97 10.77
CA VAL A 106 -6.16 10.21 11.30
C VAL A 106 -5.96 10.32 12.81
N THR A 107 -6.29 9.27 13.55
CA THR A 107 -6.17 9.22 15.01
C THR A 107 -4.70 9.34 15.46
N ALA A 108 -3.77 8.72 14.76
CA ALA A 108 -2.33 8.78 15.07
C ALA A 108 -1.78 10.23 15.04
N PHE A 109 -2.38 11.10 14.24
CA PHE A 109 -2.00 12.52 14.14
C PHE A 109 -2.96 13.48 14.87
N GLY A 110 -3.76 12.94 15.80
CA GLY A 110 -4.61 13.74 16.71
C GLY A 110 -5.94 14.19 16.12
N GLY A 111 -6.38 13.61 15.01
CA GLY A 111 -7.72 13.80 14.45
C GLY A 111 -8.75 12.84 15.01
N ILE A 112 -10.01 13.13 14.75
CA ILE A 112 -11.19 12.33 15.10
C ILE A 112 -12.08 12.12 13.88
#